data_d67c8ff00a74ac0b97d0b4c5c7ef823b
#
_entry.id   d67c8ff00a74ac0b97d0b4c5c7ef823b
#
_cell.length_a   1.000
_cell.length_b   1.000
_cell.length_c   1.000
_cell.angle_alpha   90.00
_cell.angle_beta   90.00
_cell.angle_gamma   90.00
#
_symmetry.space_group_name_H-M   'P 1'
#
loop_
_entity.id
_entity.type
_entity.pdbx_description
1 polymer ?
#
loop_
_entity_poly.entity_id
_entity_poly.type
_entity_poly.pdbx_seq_one_letter_code
_entity_poly.pdbx_strand_id
1 'polypeptide(L)'
;TTQYARADARLPGTFEDFIRKYGAPKALFSDNAKVQIGNAVRNILRLYSIADFQCEPHYQHQNPAERCIQDVKKLCNQLMDRTGTPSKYWLLCLNFVTYLINRLATEKLGWKTPLEQATGQVPDISALLAFRWWEPVYYSTNNGFPSTSPEKTGRWVGVADHQGDALTY
;
A
#
# COMPACT_ATOMS: atom_id res chain seq x y z
N THR A 1 -15.44 20.52 11.68
CA THR A 1 -14.33 20.65 12.68
C THR A 1 -14.08 19.34 13.45
N THR A 2 -15.13 18.57 13.77
CA THR A 2 -15.01 17.33 14.57
C THR A 2 -14.37 16.15 13.83
N GLN A 3 -14.43 16.09 12.52
CA GLN A 3 -13.81 15.04 11.72
C GLN A 3 -12.29 15.17 11.62
N TYR A 4 -11.77 16.38 11.53
CA TYR A 4 -10.34 16.65 11.50
C TYR A 4 -9.69 16.35 12.87
N ALA A 5 -10.34 16.72 13.96
CA ALA A 5 -9.85 16.41 15.31
C ALA A 5 -9.72 14.88 15.58
N ARG A 6 -10.59 14.06 14.98
CA ARG A 6 -10.51 12.59 15.09
C ARG A 6 -9.38 11.98 14.27
N ALA A 7 -9.04 12.55 13.12
CA ALA A 7 -7.89 12.12 12.32
C ALA A 7 -6.58 12.41 13.07
N ASP A 8 -6.47 13.59 13.66
CA ASP A 8 -5.31 14.06 14.42
C ASP A 8 -5.01 13.17 15.63
N ALA A 9 -6.05 12.74 16.36
CA ALA A 9 -5.90 11.87 17.53
C ALA A 9 -5.47 10.43 17.17
N ARG A 10 -5.66 9.99 15.93
CA ARG A 10 -5.30 8.62 15.47
C ARG A 10 -3.88 8.51 14.94
N LEU A 11 -3.27 9.62 14.50
CA LEU A 11 -1.96 9.60 13.87
C LEU A 11 -0.86 8.97 14.74
N PRO A 12 -0.73 9.31 16.04
CA PRO A 12 0.28 8.69 16.90
C PRO A 12 0.15 7.16 16.97
N GLY A 13 -1.07 6.65 17.20
CA GLY A 13 -1.34 5.21 17.26
C GLY A 13 -1.04 4.49 15.94
N THR A 14 -1.42 5.09 14.80
CA THR A 14 -1.10 4.55 13.48
C THR A 14 0.40 4.50 13.24
N PHE A 15 1.14 5.50 13.72
CA PHE A 15 2.61 5.53 13.59
C PHE A 15 3.29 4.49 14.48
N GLU A 16 2.79 4.27 15.69
CA GLU A 16 3.26 3.19 16.57
C GLU A 16 2.98 1.80 15.97
N ASP A 17 1.81 1.59 15.35
CA ASP A 17 1.47 0.35 14.64
C ASP A 17 2.40 0.12 13.45
N PHE A 18 2.75 1.18 12.70
CA PHE A 18 3.75 1.11 11.65
C PHE A 18 5.12 0.67 12.18
N ILE A 19 5.59 1.30 13.29
CA ILE A 19 6.88 0.96 13.92
C ILE A 19 6.87 -0.50 14.40
N ARG A 20 5.76 -0.95 15.00
CA ARG A 20 5.61 -2.34 15.46
C ARG A 20 5.70 -3.34 14.32
N LYS A 21 5.12 -3.01 13.16
CA LYS A 21 5.07 -3.91 12.01
C LYS A 21 6.35 -3.92 11.18
N TYR A 22 6.97 -2.76 10.98
CA TYR A 22 8.06 -2.58 10.02
C TYR A 22 9.39 -2.16 10.65
N GLY A 23 9.40 -1.90 11.95
CA GLY A 23 10.55 -1.32 12.64
C GLY A 23 10.58 0.21 12.61
N ALA A 24 11.41 0.80 13.47
CA ALA A 24 11.58 2.24 13.53
C ALA A 24 12.34 2.75 12.28
N PRO A 25 11.80 3.73 11.54
CA PRO A 25 12.50 4.35 10.42
C PRO A 25 13.67 5.20 10.94
N LYS A 26 14.70 5.39 10.13
CA LYS A 26 15.83 6.27 10.48
C LYS A 26 15.43 7.74 10.55
N ALA A 27 14.47 8.14 9.73
CA ALA A 27 14.02 9.51 9.61
C ALA A 27 12.54 9.57 9.20
N LEU A 28 11.84 10.59 9.70
CA LEU A 28 10.51 10.99 9.27
C LEU A 28 10.63 12.32 8.51
N PHE A 29 10.11 12.34 7.28
CA PHE A 29 9.93 13.57 6.50
C PHE A 29 8.47 13.97 6.55
N SER A 30 8.18 15.17 7.03
CA SER A 30 6.82 15.66 7.14
C SER A 30 6.65 17.04 6.52
N ASP A 31 5.43 17.34 6.05
CA ASP A 31 5.03 18.70 5.79
C ASP A 31 4.76 19.40 7.15
N ASN A 32 4.74 20.72 7.15
CA ASN A 32 4.64 21.54 8.36
C ASN A 32 3.21 21.49 8.99
N ALA A 33 2.45 20.41 8.81
CA ALA A 33 1.13 20.26 9.37
C ALA A 33 1.20 20.14 10.91
N LYS A 34 0.41 20.96 11.61
CA LYS A 34 0.40 21.03 13.08
C LYS A 34 0.23 19.68 13.79
N VAL A 35 -0.44 18.72 13.14
CA VAL A 35 -0.68 17.38 13.66
C VAL A 35 0.60 16.56 13.73
N GLN A 36 1.43 16.67 12.70
CA GLN A 36 2.70 15.94 12.61
C GLN A 36 3.75 16.51 13.57
N ILE A 37 3.56 17.77 13.99
CA ILE A 37 4.41 18.46 14.98
C ILE A 37 3.89 18.27 16.41
N GLY A 38 2.77 17.58 16.60
CA GLY A 38 2.13 17.37 17.90
C GLY A 38 3.06 16.67 18.90
N ASN A 39 2.93 17.03 20.18
CA ASN A 39 3.80 16.50 21.24
C ASN A 39 3.81 14.96 21.31
N ALA A 40 2.68 14.32 20.99
CA ALA A 40 2.59 12.85 20.98
C ALA A 40 3.52 12.23 19.91
N VAL A 41 3.50 12.74 18.68
CA VAL A 41 4.40 12.28 17.61
C VAL A 41 5.86 12.57 17.97
N ARG A 42 6.17 13.75 18.49
CA ARG A 42 7.54 14.10 18.92
C ARG A 42 8.07 13.16 20.01
N ASN A 43 7.21 12.74 20.93
CA ASN A 43 7.60 11.78 21.98
C ASN A 43 7.94 10.42 21.38
N ILE A 44 7.18 9.94 20.38
CA ILE A 44 7.47 8.71 19.65
C ILE A 44 8.80 8.83 18.90
N LEU A 45 9.03 9.95 18.19
CA LEU A 45 10.29 10.18 17.47
C LEU A 45 11.51 10.15 18.41
N ARG A 46 11.39 10.76 19.57
CA ARG A 46 12.44 10.76 20.61
C ARG A 46 12.66 9.36 21.19
N LEU A 47 11.57 8.65 21.51
CA LEU A 47 11.63 7.30 22.09
C LEU A 47 12.38 6.32 21.20
N TYR A 48 12.16 6.41 19.88
CA TYR A 48 12.79 5.52 18.91
C TYR A 48 14.00 6.13 18.19
N SER A 49 14.49 7.29 18.64
CA SER A 49 15.63 8.00 18.04
C SER A 49 15.48 8.25 16.53
N ILE A 50 14.26 8.58 16.10
CA ILE A 50 13.92 8.88 14.71
C ILE A 50 14.24 10.35 14.40
N ALA A 51 15.04 10.61 13.37
CA ALA A 51 15.33 11.98 12.93
C ALA A 51 14.07 12.62 12.31
N ASP A 52 13.77 13.87 12.70
CA ASP A 52 12.63 14.65 12.22
C ASP A 52 13.11 15.69 11.21
N PHE A 53 12.65 15.57 9.95
CA PHE A 53 12.91 16.53 8.88
C PHE A 53 11.61 17.16 8.44
N GLN A 54 11.52 18.46 8.58
CA GLN A 54 10.37 19.24 8.13
C GLN A 54 10.69 19.85 6.76
N CYS A 55 9.80 19.66 5.78
CA CYS A 55 9.91 20.32 4.49
C CYS A 55 9.63 21.81 4.67
N GLU A 56 10.42 22.65 3.98
CA GLU A 56 10.18 24.10 3.98
C GLU A 56 8.82 24.43 3.33
N PRO A 57 8.12 25.45 3.81
CA PRO A 57 6.91 25.96 3.17
C PRO A 57 7.23 26.31 1.71
N HIS A 58 6.38 25.89 0.77
CA HIS A 58 6.48 26.11 -0.68
C HIS A 58 7.43 25.19 -1.47
N TYR A 59 8.17 24.26 -0.82
CA TYR A 59 8.99 23.26 -1.50
C TYR A 59 8.36 21.85 -1.45
N GLN A 60 7.04 21.76 -1.64
CA GLN A 60 6.27 20.50 -1.59
C GLN A 60 6.78 19.45 -2.58
N HIS A 61 7.33 19.86 -3.74
CA HIS A 61 7.92 18.92 -4.71
C HIS A 61 9.22 18.25 -4.23
N GLN A 62 9.80 18.67 -3.11
CA GLN A 62 10.91 17.97 -2.46
C GLN A 62 10.45 16.83 -1.55
N ASN A 63 9.14 16.69 -1.28
CA ASN A 63 8.62 15.60 -0.48
C ASN A 63 8.54 14.31 -1.33
N PRO A 64 9.41 13.29 -1.08
CA PRO A 64 9.41 12.05 -1.85
C PRO A 64 8.08 11.28 -1.73
N ALA A 65 7.38 11.42 -0.60
CA ALA A 65 6.11 10.75 -0.37
C ALA A 65 5.00 11.33 -1.26
N GLU A 66 4.93 12.65 -1.42
CA GLU A 66 3.94 13.28 -2.30
C GLU A 66 4.13 12.85 -3.75
N ARG A 67 5.37 12.83 -4.22
CA ARG A 67 5.70 12.34 -5.57
C ARG A 67 5.29 10.87 -5.74
N CYS A 68 5.59 10.03 -4.77
CA CYS A 68 5.19 8.62 -4.79
C CYS A 68 3.66 8.48 -4.85
N ILE A 69 2.91 9.26 -4.05
CA ILE A 69 1.44 9.27 -4.07
C ILE A 69 0.91 9.68 -5.45
N GLN A 70 1.50 10.70 -6.09
CA GLN A 70 1.12 11.15 -7.43
C GLN A 70 1.37 10.06 -8.47
N ASP A 71 2.53 9.39 -8.42
CA ASP A 71 2.87 8.29 -9.32
C ASP A 71 1.90 7.10 -9.15
N VAL A 72 1.58 6.72 -7.91
CA VAL A 72 0.59 5.67 -7.60
C VAL A 72 -0.78 6.02 -8.15
N LYS A 73 -1.27 7.25 -7.93
CA LYS A 73 -2.55 7.72 -8.46
C LYS A 73 -2.59 7.67 -10.00
N LYS A 74 -1.51 8.12 -10.65
CA LYS A 74 -1.38 8.09 -12.11
C LYS A 74 -1.44 6.67 -12.66
N LEU A 75 -0.69 5.75 -12.05
CA LEU A 75 -0.70 4.34 -12.45
C LEU A 75 -2.07 3.68 -12.23
N CYS A 76 -2.73 4.00 -11.10
CA CYS A 76 -4.07 3.52 -10.82
C CYS A 76 -5.07 3.97 -11.90
N ASN A 77 -5.09 5.25 -12.25
CA ASN A 77 -5.96 5.77 -13.31
C ASN A 77 -5.67 5.11 -14.65
N GLN A 78 -4.41 5.01 -15.04
CA GLN A 78 -4.00 4.35 -16.29
C GLN A 78 -4.43 2.88 -16.35
N LEU A 79 -4.32 2.16 -15.24
CA LEU A 79 -4.71 0.76 -15.16
C LEU A 79 -6.23 0.60 -15.27
N MET A 80 -6.99 1.42 -14.54
CA MET A 80 -8.45 1.41 -14.58
C MET A 80 -8.99 1.77 -15.97
N ASP A 81 -8.44 2.80 -16.61
CA ASP A 81 -8.84 3.22 -17.96
C ASP A 81 -8.58 2.13 -18.99
N ARG A 82 -7.39 1.50 -18.94
CA ARG A 82 -7.01 0.43 -19.89
C ARG A 82 -7.85 -0.85 -19.75
N THR A 83 -8.31 -1.15 -18.55
CA THR A 83 -9.03 -2.39 -18.23
C THR A 83 -10.54 -2.20 -18.17
N GLY A 84 -11.05 -0.97 -18.31
CA GLY A 84 -12.46 -0.65 -18.17
C GLY A 84 -12.98 -0.89 -16.76
N THR A 85 -12.11 -0.79 -15.73
CA THR A 85 -12.52 -0.97 -14.34
C THR A 85 -13.42 0.18 -13.89
N PRO A 86 -14.64 -0.09 -13.37
CA PRO A 86 -15.51 0.96 -12.85
C PRO A 86 -14.88 1.74 -11.69
N SER A 87 -15.11 3.05 -11.66
CA SER A 87 -14.49 3.97 -10.68
C SER A 87 -14.73 3.60 -9.22
N LYS A 88 -15.84 2.95 -8.89
CA LYS A 88 -16.15 2.46 -7.53
C LYS A 88 -15.10 1.49 -6.96
N TYR A 89 -14.30 0.85 -7.81
CA TYR A 89 -13.24 -0.10 -7.41
C TYR A 89 -11.86 0.54 -7.29
N TRP A 90 -11.78 1.86 -7.30
CA TRP A 90 -10.52 2.62 -7.22
C TRP A 90 -9.62 2.20 -6.04
N LEU A 91 -10.22 1.91 -4.87
CA LEU A 91 -9.47 1.52 -3.68
C LEU A 91 -8.79 0.16 -3.84
N LEU A 92 -9.47 -0.81 -4.46
CA LEU A 92 -8.88 -2.11 -4.78
C LEU A 92 -7.74 -1.96 -5.79
N CYS A 93 -7.95 -1.10 -6.81
CA CYS A 93 -6.90 -0.80 -7.79
C CYS A 93 -5.69 -0.12 -7.13
N LEU A 94 -5.92 0.81 -6.20
CA LEU A 94 -4.86 1.47 -5.45
C LEU A 94 -4.03 0.46 -4.64
N ASN A 95 -4.69 -0.45 -3.95
CA ASN A 95 -4.04 -1.52 -3.18
C ASN A 95 -3.22 -2.42 -4.10
N PHE A 96 -3.79 -2.84 -5.24
CA PHE A 96 -3.07 -3.65 -6.22
C PHE A 96 -1.84 -2.94 -6.80
N VAL A 97 -1.97 -1.68 -7.20
CA VAL A 97 -0.83 -0.88 -7.71
C VAL A 97 0.26 -0.73 -6.64
N THR A 98 -0.11 -0.48 -5.39
CA THR A 98 0.85 -0.40 -4.29
C THR A 98 1.54 -1.75 -4.04
N TYR A 99 0.79 -2.85 -4.07
CA TYR A 99 1.31 -4.20 -3.99
C TYR A 99 2.33 -4.48 -5.10
N LEU A 100 1.99 -4.10 -6.34
CA LEU A 100 2.82 -4.28 -7.52
C LEU A 100 4.13 -3.47 -7.42
N ILE A 101 4.05 -2.18 -7.09
CA ILE A 101 5.24 -1.30 -6.99
C ILE A 101 6.24 -1.84 -5.95
N ASN A 102 5.76 -2.37 -4.83
CA ASN A 102 6.63 -2.93 -3.80
C ASN A 102 7.36 -4.21 -4.23
N ARG A 103 6.90 -4.87 -5.30
CA ARG A 103 7.45 -6.12 -5.84
C ARG A 103 8.15 -5.96 -7.20
N LEU A 104 8.22 -4.75 -7.73
CA LEU A 104 8.97 -4.45 -8.95
C LEU A 104 10.37 -3.97 -8.61
N ALA A 105 11.37 -4.56 -9.28
CA ALA A 105 12.76 -4.15 -9.15
C ALA A 105 12.96 -2.74 -9.73
N THR A 106 13.75 -1.92 -9.06
CA THR A 106 14.05 -0.56 -9.51
C THR A 106 15.56 -0.33 -9.58
N GLU A 107 16.01 0.42 -10.58
CA GLU A 107 17.42 0.79 -10.75
C GLU A 107 17.97 1.52 -9.53
N LYS A 108 17.16 2.41 -8.92
CA LYS A 108 17.54 3.19 -7.73
C LYS A 108 17.90 2.32 -6.53
N LEU A 109 17.40 1.10 -6.46
CA LEU A 109 17.69 0.12 -5.41
C LEU A 109 18.69 -0.94 -5.86
N GLY A 110 19.43 -0.70 -6.94
CA GLY A 110 20.37 -1.68 -7.52
C GLY A 110 19.66 -2.93 -8.04
N TRP A 111 18.51 -2.74 -8.68
CA TRP A 111 17.64 -3.80 -9.23
C TRP A 111 17.01 -4.71 -8.17
N LYS A 112 16.98 -4.26 -6.92
CA LYS A 112 16.18 -4.89 -5.87
C LYS A 112 14.76 -4.32 -5.84
N THR A 113 13.84 -5.11 -5.28
CA THR A 113 12.49 -4.63 -5.01
C THR A 113 12.44 -3.83 -3.71
N PRO A 114 11.51 -2.87 -3.54
CA PRO A 114 11.33 -2.18 -2.26
C PRO A 114 11.09 -3.14 -1.10
N LEU A 115 10.32 -4.22 -1.33
CA LEU A 115 10.03 -5.22 -0.32
C LEU A 115 11.29 -6.01 0.06
N GLU A 116 12.10 -6.43 -0.91
CA GLU A 116 13.39 -7.09 -0.66
C GLU A 116 14.34 -6.17 0.12
N GLN A 117 14.40 -4.89 -0.23
CA GLN A 117 15.22 -3.92 0.49
C GLN A 117 14.80 -3.74 1.96
N ALA A 118 13.50 -3.84 2.23
CA ALA A 118 12.95 -3.67 3.58
C ALA A 118 13.04 -4.94 4.44
N THR A 119 12.86 -6.12 3.83
CA THR A 119 12.74 -7.39 4.57
C THR A 119 13.97 -8.31 4.41
N GLY A 120 14.83 -8.06 3.42
CA GLY A 120 15.92 -8.94 3.04
C GLY A 120 15.49 -10.20 2.27
N GLN A 121 14.20 -10.34 1.97
CA GLN A 121 13.64 -11.50 1.27
C GLN A 121 13.12 -11.12 -0.11
N VAL A 122 13.44 -11.92 -1.11
CA VAL A 122 12.88 -11.77 -2.46
C VAL A 122 11.40 -12.15 -2.43
N PRO A 123 10.48 -11.26 -2.86
CA PRO A 123 9.06 -11.55 -2.85
C PRO A 123 8.68 -12.58 -3.92
N ASP A 124 7.71 -13.44 -3.60
CA ASP A 124 7.06 -14.29 -4.60
C ASP A 124 6.10 -13.43 -5.45
N ILE A 125 6.29 -13.51 -6.76
CA ILE A 125 5.47 -12.80 -7.76
C ILE A 125 4.65 -13.76 -8.63
N SER A 126 4.61 -15.05 -8.32
CA SER A 126 3.96 -16.07 -9.15
C SER A 126 2.51 -15.75 -9.46
N ALA A 127 1.77 -15.25 -8.47
CA ALA A 127 0.37 -14.85 -8.64
C ALA A 127 0.19 -13.66 -9.60
N LEU A 128 1.16 -12.75 -9.67
CA LEU A 128 1.14 -11.61 -10.62
C LEU A 128 1.38 -12.04 -12.06
N LEU A 129 1.99 -13.22 -12.27
CA LEU A 129 2.22 -13.78 -13.59
C LEU A 129 1.02 -14.61 -14.08
N ALA A 130 0.20 -15.11 -13.14
CA ALA A 130 -0.95 -15.96 -13.46
C ALA A 130 -2.18 -15.17 -13.92
N PHE A 131 -2.43 -14.01 -13.32
CA PHE A 131 -3.64 -13.22 -13.57
C PHE A 131 -3.34 -11.75 -13.84
N ARG A 132 -4.21 -11.13 -14.66
CA ARG A 132 -4.16 -9.69 -14.93
C ARG A 132 -5.22 -8.95 -14.12
N TRP A 133 -4.95 -7.71 -13.80
CA TRP A 133 -5.92 -6.86 -13.15
C TRP A 133 -7.24 -6.81 -13.93
N TRP A 134 -8.36 -7.00 -13.22
CA TRP A 134 -9.73 -6.95 -13.74
C TRP A 134 -10.08 -8.04 -14.76
N GLU A 135 -9.26 -9.08 -14.88
CA GLU A 135 -9.51 -10.25 -15.72
C GLU A 135 -10.74 -11.02 -15.23
N PRO A 136 -11.60 -11.50 -16.14
CA PRO A 136 -12.69 -12.38 -15.73
C PRO A 136 -12.13 -13.71 -15.24
N VAL A 137 -12.57 -14.14 -14.09
CA VAL A 137 -12.16 -15.41 -13.47
C VAL A 137 -13.40 -16.22 -13.07
N TYR A 138 -13.25 -17.54 -13.11
CA TYR A 138 -14.25 -18.46 -12.60
C TYR A 138 -13.79 -18.96 -11.23
N TYR A 139 -14.69 -18.96 -10.25
CA TYR A 139 -14.38 -19.48 -8.93
C TYR A 139 -15.50 -20.37 -8.41
N SER A 140 -15.14 -21.40 -7.65
CA SER A 140 -16.10 -22.31 -7.02
C SER A 140 -16.47 -21.81 -5.64
N THR A 141 -17.75 -21.83 -5.32
CA THR A 141 -18.27 -21.46 -3.99
C THR A 141 -18.64 -22.66 -3.13
N ASN A 142 -18.58 -23.85 -3.68
CA ASN A 142 -18.97 -25.06 -2.98
C ASN A 142 -18.11 -26.27 -3.39
N ASN A 143 -17.59 -27.01 -2.42
CA ASN A 143 -16.81 -28.23 -2.64
C ASN A 143 -17.68 -29.50 -2.45
N GLY A 144 -18.99 -29.39 -2.52
CA GLY A 144 -19.90 -30.52 -2.41
C GLY A 144 -19.82 -31.50 -3.57
N PHE A 145 -19.97 -32.80 -3.28
CA PHE A 145 -20.10 -33.85 -4.30
C PHE A 145 -21.48 -34.49 -4.21
N PRO A 146 -22.21 -34.69 -5.33
CA PRO A 146 -21.94 -34.17 -6.66
C PRO A 146 -22.12 -32.64 -6.74
N SER A 147 -21.30 -31.99 -7.56
CA SER A 147 -21.36 -30.53 -7.75
C SER A 147 -22.64 -30.14 -8.49
N THR A 148 -23.45 -29.28 -7.86
CA THR A 148 -24.65 -28.69 -8.49
C THR A 148 -24.36 -27.28 -9.00
N SER A 149 -23.39 -27.15 -9.93
CA SER A 149 -23.04 -25.89 -10.57
C SER A 149 -22.54 -24.79 -9.62
N PRO A 150 -21.37 -24.97 -9.02
CA PRO A 150 -20.83 -24.04 -8.04
C PRO A 150 -20.00 -22.91 -8.67
N GLU A 151 -19.79 -22.94 -9.98
CA GLU A 151 -18.95 -21.94 -10.66
C GLU A 151 -19.66 -20.61 -10.77
N LYS A 152 -18.99 -19.59 -10.31
CA LYS A 152 -19.39 -18.17 -10.44
C LYS A 152 -18.33 -17.41 -11.20
N THR A 153 -18.75 -16.36 -11.89
CA THR A 153 -17.85 -15.44 -12.53
C THR A 153 -17.53 -14.29 -11.61
N GLY A 154 -16.26 -13.90 -11.60
CA GLY A 154 -15.75 -12.74 -10.84
C GLY A 154 -14.75 -11.95 -11.66
N ARG A 155 -14.12 -10.99 -10.99
CA ARG A 155 -13.00 -10.23 -11.52
C ARG A 155 -11.83 -10.36 -10.60
N TRP A 156 -10.65 -10.66 -11.16
CA TRP A 156 -9.44 -10.70 -10.35
C TRP A 156 -9.01 -9.28 -9.95
N VAL A 157 -8.80 -9.06 -8.65
CA VAL A 157 -8.50 -7.73 -8.07
C VAL A 157 -7.22 -7.70 -7.25
N GLY A 158 -6.48 -8.78 -7.24
CA GLY A 158 -5.18 -8.85 -6.55
C GLY A 158 -5.05 -10.06 -5.64
N VAL A 159 -3.96 -10.08 -4.90
CA VAL A 159 -3.58 -11.14 -3.96
C VAL A 159 -3.95 -10.71 -2.55
N ALA A 160 -4.52 -11.62 -1.77
CA ALA A 160 -4.87 -11.40 -0.36
C ALA A 160 -3.69 -11.74 0.56
N ASP A 161 -2.76 -10.80 0.75
CA ASP A 161 -1.54 -10.99 1.55
C ASP A 161 -1.78 -11.43 3.01
N HIS A 162 -3.02 -11.28 3.51
CA HIS A 162 -3.34 -11.48 4.94
C HIS A 162 -4.36 -12.60 5.18
N GLN A 163 -4.73 -13.33 4.15
CA GLN A 163 -5.73 -14.40 4.26
C GLN A 163 -5.23 -15.67 3.56
N GLY A 164 -5.03 -16.72 4.33
CA GLY A 164 -4.68 -18.04 3.82
C GLY A 164 -3.22 -18.19 3.38
N ASP A 165 -2.96 -19.27 2.67
CA ASP A 165 -1.67 -19.58 2.09
C ASP A 165 -1.38 -18.69 0.86
N ALA A 166 -0.14 -18.77 0.35
CA ALA A 166 0.39 -17.94 -0.73
C ALA A 166 -0.43 -17.91 -2.05
N LEU A 167 -1.45 -18.73 -2.17
CA LEU A 167 -2.34 -18.84 -3.34
C LEU A 167 -3.78 -18.35 -3.08
N THR A 168 -4.03 -17.63 -1.98
CA THR A 168 -5.35 -17.04 -1.72
C THR A 168 -5.48 -15.73 -2.52
N TYR A 169 -6.47 -15.68 -3.41
CA TYR A 169 -6.74 -14.57 -4.33
C TYR A 169 -8.03 -13.82 -3.97
#